data_e2780ddbf67788524b2de9960570db5d
#
_entry.id   e2780ddbf67788524b2de9960570db5d
#
_cell.length_a   1.000
_cell.length_b   1.000
_cell.length_c   1.000
_cell.angle_alpha   90.00
_cell.angle_beta   90.00
_cell.angle_gamma   90.00
#
_symmetry.space_group_name_H-M   'P 1'
#
loop_
_entity.id
_entity.type
_entity.pdbx_description
1 polymer ?
#
loop_
_entity_poly.entity_id
_entity_poly.type
_entity_poly.pdbx_seq_one_letter_code
_entity_poly.pdbx_strand_id
1 'polypeptide(L)'
;MMFDQTSFLPTEELKNFRDRIQRVARNKIATQAPLVDEEEFFSREIESLLWDLGLLTLTFPEKYGGYGKGRMVALCIAVEEIAKVCASSALLLIIQAVGSFPIIHGGSNELKQKYLPQMSEGRKLVAYLVTEPTSGSDIESIQTTAVRDRNEYILNGSKCFATSGGVAGIYSVLAKTSEGKENRKSSFFLVERESPGLSIGRTESKMGQRGSNTTEVFLENVRIPAENLLGCEGDGFLIAMKDFDMSRPAIAAQALGIAEGAFDAIIQFIKERHTFGEPIADHPAIQTILADSAILIEASRGLVYRAAILNDEGKNNTKFASMAKCFAGDAAMKITTDAADAIQVLSGYGFLKDFQVERMFRDAKLTQIFEGTNQIQRLVIARQILKESMSFNK
;
A
#
# COMPACT_ATOMS: atom_id res chain seq x y z
N MET A 1 7.84 24.00 -5.38
CA MET A 1 8.42 22.65 -5.59
C MET A 1 9.93 22.78 -5.41
N MET A 2 10.50 22.07 -4.46
CA MET A 2 11.90 22.23 -4.07
C MET A 2 12.83 21.24 -4.79
N PHE A 3 12.26 20.15 -5.30
CA PHE A 3 12.99 19.11 -6.02
C PHE A 3 12.44 18.96 -7.44
N ASP A 4 13.32 18.78 -8.42
CA ASP A 4 12.92 18.34 -9.75
C ASP A 4 12.56 16.85 -9.69
N GLN A 5 11.33 16.58 -9.33
CA GLN A 5 10.79 15.22 -9.21
C GLN A 5 10.56 14.54 -10.56
N THR A 6 10.78 15.25 -11.66
CA THR A 6 10.52 14.73 -13.02
C THR A 6 11.69 13.93 -13.60
N SER A 7 12.89 14.07 -13.04
CA SER A 7 14.09 13.37 -13.53
C SER A 7 14.00 11.84 -13.48
N PHE A 8 13.16 11.29 -12.57
CA PHE A 8 12.93 9.84 -12.45
C PHE A 8 11.76 9.34 -13.32
N LEU A 9 10.99 10.24 -13.95
CA LEU A 9 9.84 9.87 -14.76
C LEU A 9 10.24 9.73 -16.23
N PRO A 10 10.08 8.52 -16.81
CA PRO A 10 10.63 8.22 -18.13
C PRO A 10 9.90 8.90 -19.30
N THR A 11 8.71 9.48 -19.10
CA THR A 11 7.90 10.08 -20.17
C THR A 11 7.20 11.37 -19.75
N GLU A 12 6.95 12.26 -20.72
CA GLU A 12 6.14 13.47 -20.52
C GLU A 12 4.70 13.14 -20.09
N GLU A 13 4.15 12.01 -20.54
CA GLU A 13 2.83 11.54 -20.13
C GLU A 13 2.77 11.31 -18.62
N LEU A 14 3.76 10.65 -18.05
CA LEU A 14 3.85 10.41 -16.60
C LEU A 14 4.06 11.71 -15.81
N LYS A 15 4.80 12.67 -16.35
CA LYS A 15 4.93 14.00 -15.73
C LYS A 15 3.59 14.73 -15.68
N ASN A 16 2.87 14.77 -16.81
CA ASN A 16 1.55 15.37 -16.90
C ASN A 16 0.52 14.66 -15.99
N PHE A 17 0.60 13.32 -15.92
CA PHE A 17 -0.21 12.53 -15.00
C PHE A 17 0.04 12.95 -13.55
N ARG A 18 1.30 13.04 -13.14
CA ARG A 18 1.69 13.49 -11.81
C ARG A 18 1.15 14.88 -11.48
N ASP A 19 1.33 15.86 -12.34
CA ASP A 19 0.86 17.24 -12.13
C ASP A 19 -0.66 17.30 -11.95
N ARG A 20 -1.39 16.46 -12.68
CA ARG A 20 -2.84 16.29 -12.51
C ARG A 20 -3.18 15.76 -11.13
N ILE A 21 -2.53 14.67 -10.71
CA ILE A 21 -2.79 14.05 -9.39
C ILE A 21 -2.43 15.01 -8.26
N GLN A 22 -1.30 15.70 -8.35
CA GLN A 22 -0.88 16.70 -7.35
C GLN A 22 -1.93 17.79 -7.16
N ARG A 23 -2.48 18.33 -8.27
CA ARG A 23 -3.54 19.35 -8.19
C ARG A 23 -4.81 18.80 -7.51
N VAL A 24 -5.20 17.58 -7.83
CA VAL A 24 -6.37 16.94 -7.20
C VAL A 24 -6.11 16.67 -5.71
N ALA A 25 -4.96 16.14 -5.36
CA ALA A 25 -4.59 15.88 -3.98
C ALA A 25 -4.67 17.14 -3.13
N ARG A 26 -4.06 18.24 -3.60
CA ARG A 26 -4.07 19.53 -2.88
C ARG A 26 -5.44 20.17 -2.78
N ASN A 27 -6.23 20.15 -3.87
CA ASN A 27 -7.47 20.94 -3.95
C ASN A 27 -8.71 20.18 -3.45
N LYS A 28 -8.67 18.83 -3.44
CA LYS A 28 -9.85 18.00 -3.14
C LYS A 28 -9.64 17.09 -1.92
N ILE A 29 -8.47 16.47 -1.80
CA ILE A 29 -8.22 15.46 -0.74
C ILE A 29 -7.68 16.14 0.53
N ALA A 30 -6.75 17.09 0.39
CA ALA A 30 -6.13 17.75 1.55
C ALA A 30 -7.15 18.41 2.49
N THR A 31 -8.23 18.96 1.93
CA THR A 31 -9.29 19.63 2.72
C THR A 31 -10.09 18.69 3.60
N GLN A 32 -10.16 17.39 3.22
CA GLN A 32 -10.90 16.37 3.98
C GLN A 32 -10.00 15.58 4.94
N ALA A 33 -8.67 15.59 4.71
CA ALA A 33 -7.75 14.72 5.42
C ALA A 33 -7.77 14.87 6.97
N PRO A 34 -7.88 16.09 7.54
CA PRO A 34 -8.00 16.25 8.99
C PRO A 34 -9.26 15.59 9.56
N LEU A 35 -10.42 15.80 8.93
CA LEU A 35 -11.69 15.26 9.36
C LEU A 35 -11.72 13.74 9.25
N VAL A 36 -11.20 13.19 8.15
CA VAL A 36 -11.06 11.74 7.91
C VAL A 36 -10.21 11.06 9.00
N ASP A 37 -9.16 11.72 9.45
CA ASP A 37 -8.33 11.20 10.55
C ASP A 37 -9.03 11.36 11.92
N GLU A 38 -9.61 12.50 12.19
CA GLU A 38 -10.22 12.80 13.49
C GLU A 38 -11.43 11.90 13.79
N GLU A 39 -12.33 11.73 12.82
CA GLU A 39 -13.55 10.94 12.95
C GLU A 39 -13.37 9.46 12.58
N GLU A 40 -12.17 9.05 12.14
CA GLU A 40 -11.84 7.65 11.78
C GLU A 40 -12.79 7.03 10.74
N PHE A 41 -13.31 7.83 9.78
CA PHE A 41 -14.28 7.34 8.83
C PHE A 41 -13.72 7.14 7.42
N PHE A 42 -14.31 6.17 6.71
CA PHE A 42 -14.02 5.91 5.30
C PHE A 42 -14.81 6.88 4.42
N SER A 43 -14.12 7.80 3.73
CA SER A 43 -14.77 8.82 2.90
C SER A 43 -15.23 8.26 1.56
N ARG A 44 -16.55 8.14 1.38
CA ARG A 44 -17.18 7.78 0.10
C ARG A 44 -17.00 8.85 -0.98
N GLU A 45 -16.84 10.10 -0.59
CA GLU A 45 -16.57 11.19 -1.51
C GLU A 45 -15.18 11.06 -2.14
N ILE A 46 -14.16 10.77 -1.32
CA ILE A 46 -12.81 10.50 -1.81
C ILE A 46 -12.80 9.22 -2.67
N GLU A 47 -13.46 8.16 -2.25
CA GLU A 47 -13.59 6.93 -3.05
C GLU A 47 -14.17 7.24 -4.43
N SER A 48 -15.30 7.96 -4.50
CA SER A 48 -15.94 8.35 -5.77
C SER A 48 -14.99 9.17 -6.65
N LEU A 49 -14.30 10.14 -6.06
CA LEU A 49 -13.30 10.95 -6.77
C LEU A 49 -12.19 10.07 -7.38
N LEU A 50 -11.68 9.08 -6.63
CA LEU A 50 -10.63 8.18 -7.12
C LEU A 50 -11.12 7.29 -8.25
N TRP A 51 -12.40 6.83 -8.22
CA TRP A 51 -13.04 6.12 -9.33
C TRP A 51 -13.18 7.02 -10.57
N ASP A 52 -13.67 8.24 -10.41
CA ASP A 52 -13.87 9.19 -11.50
C ASP A 52 -12.56 9.56 -12.22
N LEU A 53 -11.45 9.51 -11.51
CA LEU A 53 -10.11 9.74 -12.04
C LEU A 53 -9.45 8.48 -12.64
N GLY A 54 -10.08 7.29 -12.52
CA GLY A 54 -9.54 6.02 -12.98
C GLY A 54 -8.35 5.52 -12.14
N LEU A 55 -8.17 6.02 -10.91
CA LEU A 55 -7.01 5.69 -10.09
C LEU A 55 -7.10 4.32 -9.42
N LEU A 56 -8.31 3.82 -9.23
CA LEU A 56 -8.54 2.51 -8.60
C LEU A 56 -8.40 1.33 -9.59
N THR A 57 -8.16 1.62 -10.87
CA THR A 57 -7.94 0.60 -11.90
C THR A 57 -6.55 0.65 -12.54
N LEU A 58 -5.65 1.52 -12.08
CA LEU A 58 -4.32 1.76 -12.69
C LEU A 58 -3.56 0.46 -13.03
N THR A 59 -3.63 -0.55 -12.17
CA THR A 59 -2.91 -1.81 -12.33
C THR A 59 -3.63 -2.87 -13.16
N PHE A 60 -4.87 -2.60 -13.58
CA PHE A 60 -5.65 -3.55 -14.38
C PHE A 60 -5.07 -3.68 -15.80
N PRO A 61 -5.34 -4.79 -16.50
CA PRO A 61 -5.10 -4.82 -17.93
C PRO A 61 -5.85 -3.70 -18.66
N GLU A 62 -5.25 -3.12 -19.68
CA GLU A 62 -5.78 -1.96 -20.43
C GLU A 62 -7.22 -2.17 -20.91
N LYS A 63 -7.54 -3.37 -21.40
CA LYS A 63 -8.90 -3.74 -21.83
C LYS A 63 -9.96 -3.69 -20.73
N TYR A 64 -9.56 -3.56 -19.46
CA TYR A 64 -10.44 -3.41 -18.29
C TYR A 64 -10.26 -2.05 -17.61
N GLY A 65 -9.78 -1.04 -18.35
CA GLY A 65 -9.64 0.34 -17.87
C GLY A 65 -8.35 0.62 -17.08
N GLY A 66 -7.34 -0.24 -17.21
CA GLY A 66 -6.04 0.00 -16.59
C GLY A 66 -5.14 0.97 -17.38
N TYR A 67 -4.06 1.44 -16.76
CA TYR A 67 -3.12 2.40 -17.36
C TYR A 67 -2.29 1.80 -18.51
N GLY A 68 -2.20 0.49 -18.58
CA GLY A 68 -1.41 -0.19 -19.60
C GLY A 68 0.09 -0.23 -19.27
N LYS A 69 0.94 0.21 -20.21
CA LYS A 69 2.40 0.23 -20.03
C LYS A 69 2.77 1.31 -18.99
N GLY A 70 3.63 0.97 -18.03
CA GLY A 70 4.04 1.88 -16.95
C GLY A 70 3.05 1.97 -15.79
N ARG A 71 2.16 1.00 -15.66
CA ARG A 71 1.09 0.96 -14.64
C ARG A 71 1.58 1.01 -13.20
N MET A 72 2.73 0.40 -12.91
CA MET A 72 3.29 0.41 -11.54
C MET A 72 3.95 1.74 -11.21
N VAL A 73 4.61 2.36 -12.18
CA VAL A 73 5.11 3.73 -12.04
C VAL A 73 3.94 4.70 -11.84
N ALA A 74 2.86 4.58 -12.63
CA ALA A 74 1.67 5.41 -12.48
C ALA A 74 1.01 5.23 -11.10
N LEU A 75 0.91 3.99 -10.59
CA LEU A 75 0.42 3.72 -9.24
C LEU A 75 1.31 4.39 -8.19
N CYS A 76 2.63 4.26 -8.27
CA CYS A 76 3.56 4.89 -7.34
C CYS A 76 3.44 6.42 -7.36
N ILE A 77 3.30 7.04 -8.53
CA ILE A 77 3.06 8.49 -8.66
C ILE A 77 1.77 8.90 -7.96
N ALA A 78 0.66 8.20 -8.22
CA ALA A 78 -0.63 8.53 -7.63
C ALA A 78 -0.60 8.37 -6.11
N VAL A 79 0.00 7.30 -5.61
CA VAL A 79 0.15 7.02 -4.18
C VAL A 79 1.04 8.07 -3.51
N GLU A 80 2.20 8.42 -4.08
CA GLU A 80 3.12 9.43 -3.55
C GLU A 80 2.42 10.79 -3.43
N GLU A 81 1.81 11.29 -4.51
CA GLU A 81 1.18 12.61 -4.51
C GLU A 81 -0.04 12.72 -3.57
N ILE A 82 -0.81 11.64 -3.44
CA ILE A 82 -1.95 11.62 -2.51
C ILE A 82 -1.48 11.47 -1.06
N ALA A 83 -0.44 10.65 -0.80
CA ALA A 83 0.08 10.43 0.54
C ALA A 83 0.71 11.68 1.17
N LYS A 84 1.18 12.64 0.36
CA LYS A 84 1.65 13.97 0.84
C LYS A 84 0.60 14.71 1.65
N VAL A 85 -0.67 14.44 1.40
CA VAL A 85 -1.78 15.11 2.07
C VAL A 85 -2.66 14.18 2.89
N CYS A 86 -2.82 12.92 2.47
CA CYS A 86 -3.68 11.93 3.13
C CYS A 86 -3.21 10.49 2.86
N ALA A 87 -2.51 9.90 3.81
CA ALA A 87 -2.04 8.51 3.68
C ALA A 87 -3.20 7.50 3.65
N SER A 88 -4.31 7.74 4.36
CA SER A 88 -5.51 6.90 4.32
C SER A 88 -6.10 6.80 2.91
N SER A 89 -6.18 7.91 2.19
CA SER A 89 -6.68 7.95 0.82
C SER A 89 -5.73 7.27 -0.17
N ALA A 90 -4.42 7.43 0.02
CA ALA A 90 -3.41 6.73 -0.77
C ALA A 90 -3.46 5.21 -0.57
N LEU A 91 -3.74 4.75 0.67
CA LEU A 91 -3.86 3.33 0.98
C LEU A 91 -5.01 2.66 0.21
N LEU A 92 -6.09 3.38 -0.11
CA LEU A 92 -7.19 2.82 -0.90
C LEU A 92 -6.74 2.39 -2.31
N LEU A 93 -5.86 3.16 -2.97
CA LEU A 93 -5.28 2.78 -4.26
C LEU A 93 -4.45 1.51 -4.13
N ILE A 94 -3.63 1.44 -3.08
CA ILE A 94 -2.75 0.31 -2.84
C ILE A 94 -3.56 -0.97 -2.62
N ILE A 95 -4.56 -0.92 -1.76
CA ILE A 95 -5.36 -2.12 -1.43
C ILE A 95 -6.22 -2.57 -2.60
N GLN A 96 -6.76 -1.64 -3.39
CA GLN A 96 -7.45 -2.00 -4.63
C GLN A 96 -6.51 -2.72 -5.61
N ALA A 97 -5.28 -2.27 -5.74
CA ALA A 97 -4.27 -2.94 -6.56
C ALA A 97 -3.92 -4.33 -6.00
N VAL A 98 -3.54 -4.41 -4.72
CA VAL A 98 -3.12 -5.66 -4.04
C VAL A 98 -4.21 -6.72 -4.07
N GLY A 99 -5.45 -6.35 -3.74
CA GLY A 99 -6.59 -7.27 -3.76
C GLY A 99 -6.92 -7.79 -5.17
N SER A 100 -6.60 -7.02 -6.20
CA SER A 100 -6.83 -7.42 -7.60
C SER A 100 -5.70 -8.29 -8.18
N PHE A 101 -4.48 -8.25 -7.63
CA PHE A 101 -3.34 -9.00 -8.17
C PHE A 101 -3.58 -10.52 -8.24
N PRO A 102 -4.14 -11.21 -7.23
CA PRO A 102 -4.45 -12.64 -7.35
C PRO A 102 -5.39 -12.94 -8.52
N ILE A 103 -6.37 -12.08 -8.79
CA ILE A 103 -7.29 -12.21 -9.92
C ILE A 103 -6.55 -12.00 -11.25
N ILE A 104 -5.70 -10.97 -11.32
CA ILE A 104 -4.93 -10.63 -12.53
C ILE A 104 -3.90 -11.73 -12.84
N HIS A 105 -3.22 -12.27 -11.84
CA HIS A 105 -2.15 -13.26 -12.03
C HIS A 105 -2.65 -14.69 -12.11
N GLY A 106 -3.61 -15.06 -11.26
CA GLY A 106 -4.10 -16.43 -11.09
C GLY A 106 -5.48 -16.69 -11.70
N GLY A 107 -6.31 -15.66 -11.89
CA GLY A 107 -7.67 -15.85 -12.44
C GLY A 107 -7.66 -16.41 -13.85
N SER A 108 -8.61 -17.33 -14.15
CA SER A 108 -8.88 -17.76 -15.52
C SER A 108 -9.38 -16.58 -16.37
N ASN A 109 -9.45 -16.76 -17.68
CA ASN A 109 -10.00 -15.71 -18.56
C ASN A 109 -11.47 -15.41 -18.23
N GLU A 110 -12.24 -16.43 -17.89
CA GLU A 110 -13.65 -16.33 -17.49
C GLU A 110 -13.80 -15.54 -16.19
N LEU A 111 -12.96 -15.82 -15.17
CA LEU A 111 -12.95 -15.06 -13.92
C LEU A 111 -12.56 -13.60 -14.16
N LYS A 112 -11.54 -13.35 -14.96
CA LYS A 112 -11.14 -11.97 -15.31
C LYS A 112 -12.25 -11.22 -16.04
N GLN A 113 -12.93 -11.88 -16.99
CA GLN A 113 -14.06 -11.29 -17.71
C GLN A 113 -15.29 -11.05 -16.82
N LYS A 114 -15.50 -11.89 -15.83
CA LYS A 114 -16.60 -11.77 -14.86
C LYS A 114 -16.37 -10.65 -13.85
N TYR A 115 -15.16 -10.57 -13.28
CA TYR A 115 -14.92 -9.76 -12.09
C TYR A 115 -14.21 -8.42 -12.34
N LEU A 116 -13.27 -8.32 -13.29
CA LEU A 116 -12.58 -7.06 -13.55
C LEU A 116 -13.52 -5.94 -14.04
N PRO A 117 -14.53 -6.18 -14.93
CA PRO A 117 -15.54 -5.17 -15.24
C PRO A 117 -16.39 -4.76 -14.04
N GLN A 118 -16.75 -5.70 -13.15
CA GLN A 118 -17.49 -5.35 -11.93
C GLN A 118 -16.69 -4.44 -11.01
N MET A 119 -15.37 -4.60 -10.99
CA MET A 119 -14.47 -3.73 -10.22
C MET A 119 -14.26 -2.39 -10.92
N SER A 120 -14.08 -2.34 -12.23
CA SER A 120 -13.83 -1.09 -12.95
C SER A 120 -15.11 -0.29 -13.23
N GLU A 121 -16.06 -0.86 -13.94
CA GLU A 121 -17.32 -0.19 -14.34
C GLU A 121 -18.34 -0.20 -13.19
N GLY A 122 -18.45 -1.33 -12.47
CA GLY A 122 -19.32 -1.50 -11.31
C GLY A 122 -18.80 -0.88 -10.02
N ARG A 123 -17.59 -0.30 -10.03
CA ARG A 123 -16.94 0.37 -8.89
C ARG A 123 -16.91 -0.48 -7.62
N LYS A 124 -16.69 -1.80 -7.76
CA LYS A 124 -16.55 -2.69 -6.61
C LYS A 124 -15.13 -2.67 -6.07
N LEU A 125 -14.99 -2.34 -4.80
CA LEU A 125 -13.73 -2.47 -4.08
C LEU A 125 -13.41 -3.93 -3.82
N VAL A 126 -12.12 -4.25 -3.76
CA VAL A 126 -11.61 -5.56 -3.37
C VAL A 126 -10.74 -5.45 -2.13
N ALA A 127 -10.81 -6.46 -1.25
CA ALA A 127 -9.92 -6.60 -0.10
C ALA A 127 -9.04 -7.85 -0.24
N TYR A 128 -7.84 -7.78 0.36
CA TYR A 128 -6.84 -8.85 0.34
C TYR A 128 -6.78 -9.52 1.71
N LEU A 129 -7.22 -10.77 1.79
CA LEU A 129 -7.41 -11.50 3.05
C LEU A 129 -6.35 -12.60 3.22
N VAL A 130 -5.24 -12.25 3.85
CA VAL A 130 -4.11 -13.15 4.13
C VAL A 130 -3.89 -13.31 5.63
N THR A 131 -3.77 -12.21 6.36
CA THR A 131 -3.39 -12.18 7.78
C THR A 131 -4.47 -12.77 8.67
N GLU A 132 -4.04 -13.53 9.69
CA GLU A 132 -4.90 -14.12 10.71
C GLU A 132 -4.41 -13.75 12.12
N PRO A 133 -5.23 -13.91 13.18
CA PRO A 133 -4.80 -13.58 14.54
C PRO A 133 -3.48 -14.26 14.96
N THR A 134 -3.18 -15.44 14.42
CA THR A 134 -1.98 -16.24 14.74
C THR A 134 -0.94 -16.25 13.63
N SER A 135 -1.20 -15.60 12.47
CA SER A 135 -0.34 -15.66 11.28
C SER A 135 -0.27 -14.29 10.60
N GLY A 136 0.90 -13.66 10.66
CA GLY A 136 1.21 -12.41 9.98
C GLY A 136 2.44 -12.57 9.08
N SER A 137 3.64 -12.35 9.62
CA SER A 137 4.90 -12.52 8.87
C SER A 137 5.14 -13.97 8.41
N ASP A 138 4.64 -14.95 9.14
CA ASP A 138 4.62 -16.36 8.76
C ASP A 138 3.28 -16.70 8.09
N ILE A 139 3.17 -16.37 6.81
CA ILE A 139 1.93 -16.59 6.03
C ILE A 139 1.66 -18.09 5.73
N GLU A 140 2.62 -18.97 5.93
CA GLU A 140 2.43 -20.41 5.76
C GLU A 140 1.72 -21.05 6.96
N SER A 141 1.67 -20.35 8.10
CA SER A 141 1.02 -20.84 9.34
C SER A 141 -0.47 -20.49 9.45
N ILE A 142 -1.08 -19.94 8.38
CA ILE A 142 -2.54 -19.64 8.36
C ILE A 142 -3.36 -20.87 8.75
N GLN A 143 -4.52 -20.62 9.37
CA GLN A 143 -5.44 -21.68 9.83
C GLN A 143 -6.72 -21.75 9.01
N THR A 144 -7.10 -20.69 8.28
CA THR A 144 -8.25 -20.71 7.37
C THR A 144 -8.12 -21.85 6.39
N THR A 145 -9.14 -22.68 6.28
CA THR A 145 -9.19 -23.87 5.40
C THR A 145 -10.14 -23.65 4.23
N ALA A 146 -9.85 -24.31 3.13
CA ALA A 146 -10.74 -24.48 1.99
C ALA A 146 -10.79 -25.96 1.62
N VAL A 147 -11.91 -26.62 1.91
CA VAL A 147 -12.12 -28.03 1.66
C VAL A 147 -12.95 -28.19 0.40
N ARG A 148 -12.48 -28.99 -0.56
CA ARG A 148 -13.22 -29.28 -1.79
C ARG A 148 -14.40 -30.21 -1.54
N ASP A 149 -15.57 -29.79 -1.98
CA ASP A 149 -16.81 -30.57 -1.98
C ASP A 149 -17.41 -30.56 -3.39
N ARG A 150 -17.11 -31.58 -4.18
CA ARG A 150 -17.54 -31.71 -5.59
C ARG A 150 -17.09 -30.54 -6.46
N ASN A 151 -18.03 -29.68 -6.89
CA ASN A 151 -17.80 -28.50 -7.72
C ASN A 151 -17.69 -27.20 -6.91
N GLU A 152 -17.49 -27.29 -5.58
CA GLU A 152 -17.38 -26.16 -4.67
C GLU A 152 -16.18 -26.31 -3.76
N TYR A 153 -15.80 -25.22 -3.11
CA TYR A 153 -14.96 -25.20 -1.92
C TYR A 153 -15.75 -24.65 -0.74
N ILE A 154 -15.52 -25.20 0.44
CA ILE A 154 -16.09 -24.76 1.71
C ILE A 154 -14.97 -24.09 2.50
N LEU A 155 -15.08 -22.77 2.73
CA LEU A 155 -14.09 -21.99 3.46
C LEU A 155 -14.53 -21.82 4.91
N ASN A 156 -13.57 -22.06 5.84
CA ASN A 156 -13.75 -21.83 7.27
C ASN A 156 -12.51 -21.17 7.87
N GLY A 157 -12.71 -20.10 8.64
CA GLY A 157 -11.63 -19.38 9.31
C GLY A 157 -11.94 -17.93 9.62
N SER A 158 -10.91 -17.20 10.05
CA SER A 158 -11.02 -15.77 10.33
C SER A 158 -9.79 -15.03 9.82
N LYS A 159 -10.01 -13.85 9.27
CA LYS A 159 -8.97 -12.94 8.79
C LYS A 159 -9.03 -11.65 9.60
N CYS A 160 -7.87 -11.07 9.90
CA CYS A 160 -7.77 -9.81 10.62
C CYS A 160 -6.98 -8.77 9.84
N PHE A 161 -7.12 -7.51 10.26
CA PHE A 161 -6.47 -6.36 9.61
C PHE A 161 -6.79 -6.25 8.12
N ALA A 162 -8.01 -6.68 7.73
CA ALA A 162 -8.48 -6.61 6.35
C ALA A 162 -8.79 -5.16 5.97
N THR A 163 -7.84 -4.49 5.32
CA THR A 163 -8.10 -3.15 4.79
C THR A 163 -9.13 -3.22 3.67
N SER A 164 -10.09 -2.30 3.69
CA SER A 164 -11.32 -2.31 2.91
C SER A 164 -12.26 -3.49 3.21
N GLY A 165 -12.00 -4.33 4.22
CA GLY A 165 -12.80 -5.52 4.55
C GLY A 165 -14.28 -5.21 4.79
N GLY A 166 -14.61 -4.09 5.42
CA GLY A 166 -15.99 -3.67 5.67
C GLY A 166 -16.69 -2.99 4.49
N VAL A 167 -15.98 -2.56 3.47
CA VAL A 167 -16.51 -1.80 2.32
C VAL A 167 -16.33 -2.50 0.97
N ALA A 168 -15.50 -3.52 0.91
CA ALA A 168 -15.27 -4.30 -0.31
C ALA A 168 -16.49 -5.14 -0.69
N GLY A 169 -16.71 -5.31 -1.99
CA GLY A 169 -17.69 -6.22 -2.56
C GLY A 169 -17.11 -7.58 -2.97
N ILE A 170 -15.76 -7.66 -3.03
CA ILE A 170 -15.01 -8.84 -3.48
C ILE A 170 -13.82 -9.03 -2.55
N TYR A 171 -13.48 -10.28 -2.27
CA TYR A 171 -12.35 -10.66 -1.41
C TYR A 171 -11.45 -11.66 -2.13
N SER A 172 -10.13 -11.39 -2.16
CA SER A 172 -9.11 -12.36 -2.51
C SER A 172 -8.61 -13.03 -1.23
N VAL A 173 -9.00 -14.28 -0.99
CA VAL A 173 -8.82 -14.99 0.28
C VAL A 173 -7.76 -16.08 0.13
N LEU A 174 -6.71 -16.02 0.95
CA LEU A 174 -5.73 -17.10 1.08
C LEU A 174 -6.20 -18.13 2.13
N ALA A 175 -6.30 -19.39 1.73
CA ALA A 175 -6.71 -20.51 2.60
C ALA A 175 -5.90 -21.76 2.33
N LYS A 176 -5.76 -22.65 3.35
CA LYS A 176 -5.16 -23.97 3.20
C LYS A 176 -6.08 -24.90 2.44
N THR A 177 -5.52 -25.66 1.49
CA THR A 177 -6.24 -26.63 0.64
C THR A 177 -5.81 -28.06 0.86
N SER A 178 -4.80 -28.35 1.69
CA SER A 178 -4.34 -29.71 1.96
C SER A 178 -4.14 -29.99 3.45
N GLU A 179 -4.39 -31.23 3.87
CA GLU A 179 -4.11 -31.76 5.21
C GLU A 179 -2.81 -32.57 5.21
N GLY A 180 -2.14 -32.73 6.37
CA GLY A 180 -0.97 -33.60 6.59
C GLY A 180 0.38 -32.87 6.55
N LYS A 181 1.50 -33.63 6.41
CA LYS A 181 2.87 -33.07 6.40
C LYS A 181 3.21 -32.20 5.17
N GLU A 182 2.43 -32.30 4.12
CA GLU A 182 2.46 -31.38 2.98
C GLU A 182 1.64 -30.10 3.22
N ASN A 183 1.37 -29.75 4.47
CA ASN A 183 0.50 -28.70 4.99
C ASN A 183 0.88 -27.25 4.62
N ARG A 184 1.79 -27.06 3.68
CA ARG A 184 2.21 -25.76 3.19
C ARG A 184 1.53 -25.35 1.90
N LYS A 185 0.53 -26.12 1.45
CA LYS A 185 -0.24 -25.79 0.25
C LYS A 185 -1.39 -24.90 0.62
N SER A 186 -1.30 -23.64 0.23
CA SER A 186 -2.38 -22.67 0.29
C SER A 186 -2.79 -22.28 -1.11
N SER A 187 -4.01 -21.80 -1.25
CA SER A 187 -4.58 -21.33 -2.51
C SER A 187 -5.31 -20.02 -2.29
N PHE A 188 -5.38 -19.19 -3.33
CA PHE A 188 -6.25 -18.01 -3.33
C PHE A 188 -7.62 -18.34 -3.90
N PHE A 189 -8.62 -17.78 -3.27
CA PHE A 189 -10.02 -17.90 -3.67
C PHE A 189 -10.66 -16.53 -3.79
N LEU A 190 -11.54 -16.39 -4.77
CA LEU A 190 -12.36 -15.21 -4.93
C LEU A 190 -13.70 -15.44 -4.24
N VAL A 191 -14.03 -14.59 -3.27
CA VAL A 191 -15.25 -14.66 -2.47
C VAL A 191 -16.02 -13.34 -2.64
N GLU A 192 -17.33 -13.43 -2.90
CA GLU A 192 -18.20 -12.25 -2.95
C GLU A 192 -18.71 -11.91 -1.54
N ARG A 193 -18.97 -10.62 -1.29
CA ARG A 193 -19.44 -10.14 0.02
C ARG A 193 -20.74 -10.80 0.48
N GLU A 194 -21.63 -11.03 -0.47
CA GLU A 194 -22.96 -11.60 -0.23
C GLU A 194 -22.93 -13.13 -0.06
N SER A 195 -21.76 -13.77 -0.09
CA SER A 195 -21.66 -15.22 0.10
C SER A 195 -22.20 -15.61 1.48
N PRO A 196 -23.16 -16.55 1.56
CA PRO A 196 -23.67 -17.01 2.85
C PRO A 196 -22.55 -17.54 3.74
N GLY A 197 -22.56 -17.16 5.02
CA GLY A 197 -21.53 -17.53 6.00
C GLY A 197 -20.34 -16.56 6.07
N LEU A 198 -20.24 -15.56 5.18
CA LEU A 198 -19.28 -14.48 5.33
C LEU A 198 -19.88 -13.39 6.24
N SER A 199 -19.13 -12.98 7.24
CA SER A 199 -19.51 -11.86 8.11
C SER A 199 -18.32 -10.94 8.39
N ILE A 200 -18.62 -9.67 8.66
CA ILE A 200 -17.63 -8.61 8.90
C ILE A 200 -17.64 -8.28 10.38
N GLY A 201 -16.48 -8.27 10.99
CA GLY A 201 -16.28 -7.85 12.37
C GLY A 201 -16.29 -6.32 12.54
N ARG A 202 -15.84 -5.89 13.69
CA ARG A 202 -15.75 -4.46 14.00
C ARG A 202 -14.73 -3.75 13.11
N THR A 203 -14.91 -2.45 12.91
CA THR A 203 -13.86 -1.58 12.35
C THR A 203 -12.84 -1.29 13.44
N GLU A 204 -11.56 -1.47 13.12
CA GLU A 204 -10.45 -1.25 14.05
C GLU A 204 -10.14 0.24 14.22
N SER A 205 -10.02 0.70 15.47
CA SER A 205 -9.45 2.01 15.79
C SER A 205 -7.93 1.91 15.73
N LYS A 206 -7.30 2.82 14.99
CA LYS A 206 -5.87 2.73 14.63
C LYS A 206 -5.10 3.98 15.07
N MET A 207 -3.79 3.81 15.29
CA MET A 207 -2.93 4.96 15.60
C MET A 207 -2.79 5.92 14.42
N GLY A 208 -2.74 5.42 13.19
CA GLY A 208 -2.57 6.19 11.95
C GLY A 208 -3.33 5.57 10.79
N GLN A 209 -3.36 6.29 9.66
CA GLN A 209 -4.17 5.93 8.49
C GLN A 209 -5.62 5.60 8.88
N ARG A 210 -6.15 6.41 9.79
CA ARG A 210 -7.38 6.16 10.53
C ARG A 210 -8.61 6.17 9.63
N GLY A 211 -8.56 6.90 8.52
CA GLY A 211 -9.62 6.93 7.51
C GLY A 211 -9.68 5.68 6.61
N SER A 212 -8.77 4.72 6.75
CA SER A 212 -8.87 3.44 6.03
C SER A 212 -9.76 2.47 6.80
N ASN A 213 -10.78 1.92 6.13
CA ASN A 213 -11.62 0.87 6.72
C ASN A 213 -10.79 -0.40 6.91
N THR A 214 -10.62 -0.86 8.14
CA THR A 214 -9.86 -2.07 8.49
C THR A 214 -10.70 -2.90 9.45
N THR A 215 -10.96 -4.18 9.13
CA THR A 215 -11.86 -5.03 9.89
C THR A 215 -11.34 -6.45 10.02
N GLU A 216 -12.01 -7.23 10.89
CA GLU A 216 -11.97 -8.69 10.81
C GLU A 216 -12.98 -9.17 9.77
N VAL A 217 -12.70 -10.34 9.17
CA VAL A 217 -13.63 -11.05 8.26
C VAL A 217 -13.70 -12.51 8.68
N PHE A 218 -14.90 -12.99 8.92
CA PHE A 218 -15.17 -14.36 9.34
C PHE A 218 -15.79 -15.16 8.19
N LEU A 219 -15.37 -16.42 8.09
CA LEU A 219 -15.82 -17.38 7.08
C LEU A 219 -16.35 -18.63 7.84
N GLU A 220 -17.64 -18.85 7.79
CA GLU A 220 -18.31 -19.97 8.47
C GLU A 220 -19.07 -20.79 7.43
N ASN A 221 -18.47 -21.89 6.96
CA ASN A 221 -19.00 -22.72 5.90
C ASN A 221 -19.34 -21.96 4.62
N VAL A 222 -18.51 -21.00 4.26
CA VAL A 222 -18.70 -20.20 3.02
C VAL A 222 -18.48 -21.10 1.82
N ARG A 223 -19.55 -21.33 1.05
CA ARG A 223 -19.50 -22.13 -0.18
C ARG A 223 -19.26 -21.23 -1.38
N ILE A 224 -18.27 -21.59 -2.17
CA ILE A 224 -17.92 -20.91 -3.40
C ILE A 224 -17.73 -21.91 -4.54
N PRO A 225 -18.04 -21.54 -5.80
CA PRO A 225 -17.77 -22.40 -6.95
C PRO A 225 -16.28 -22.78 -7.04
N ALA A 226 -15.96 -24.00 -7.46
CA ALA A 226 -14.56 -24.44 -7.62
C ALA A 226 -13.80 -23.59 -8.66
N GLU A 227 -14.51 -23.00 -9.62
CA GLU A 227 -13.96 -22.07 -10.60
C GLU A 227 -13.43 -20.75 -10.00
N ASN A 228 -13.83 -20.40 -8.77
CA ASN A 228 -13.31 -19.22 -8.04
C ASN A 228 -11.91 -19.43 -7.45
N LEU A 229 -11.29 -20.60 -7.66
CA LEU A 229 -9.88 -20.84 -7.37
C LEU A 229 -9.00 -19.98 -8.29
N LEU A 230 -8.05 -19.26 -7.72
CA LEU A 230 -7.09 -18.41 -8.43
C LEU A 230 -5.75 -19.14 -8.60
N GLY A 231 -5.38 -19.49 -9.82
CA GLY A 231 -4.24 -20.34 -10.14
C GLY A 231 -4.59 -21.83 -10.03
N CYS A 232 -3.56 -22.65 -9.78
CA CYS A 232 -3.74 -24.05 -9.43
C CYS A 232 -3.85 -24.22 -7.92
N GLU A 233 -4.46 -25.30 -7.47
CA GLU A 233 -4.45 -25.64 -6.05
C GLU A 233 -3.01 -25.79 -5.55
N GLY A 234 -2.69 -25.09 -4.46
CA GLY A 234 -1.35 -25.02 -3.90
C GLY A 234 -0.48 -23.84 -4.36
N ASP A 235 -0.93 -23.03 -5.31
CA ASP A 235 -0.18 -21.87 -5.82
C ASP A 235 -0.26 -20.63 -4.92
N GLY A 236 -1.03 -20.66 -3.83
CA GLY A 236 -1.33 -19.48 -3.02
C GLY A 236 -0.09 -18.75 -2.51
N PHE A 237 0.91 -19.48 -2.03
CA PHE A 237 2.17 -18.89 -1.58
C PHE A 237 2.94 -18.20 -2.72
N LEU A 238 3.00 -18.81 -3.90
CA LEU A 238 3.70 -18.25 -5.06
C LEU A 238 3.02 -16.99 -5.56
N ILE A 239 1.69 -16.99 -5.60
CA ILE A 239 0.87 -15.81 -5.96
C ILE A 239 1.13 -14.69 -4.94
N ALA A 240 1.05 -14.98 -3.62
CA ALA A 240 1.30 -14.00 -2.57
C ALA A 240 2.69 -13.36 -2.67
N MET A 241 3.75 -14.15 -2.93
CA MET A 241 5.11 -13.62 -3.08
C MET A 241 5.20 -12.65 -4.27
N LYS A 242 4.58 -13.00 -5.39
CA LYS A 242 4.52 -12.15 -6.58
C LYS A 242 3.73 -10.87 -6.31
N ASP A 243 2.60 -10.98 -5.63
CA ASP A 243 1.76 -9.84 -5.26
C ASP A 243 2.51 -8.87 -4.34
N PHE A 244 3.27 -9.38 -3.35
CA PHE A 244 4.10 -8.56 -2.48
C PHE A 244 5.25 -7.86 -3.22
N ASP A 245 5.85 -8.49 -4.22
CA ASP A 245 6.89 -7.84 -5.03
C ASP A 245 6.33 -6.70 -5.89
N MET A 246 5.03 -6.76 -6.22
CA MET A 246 4.34 -5.68 -6.92
C MET A 246 3.83 -4.60 -5.96
N SER A 247 3.33 -4.96 -4.77
CA SER A 247 2.72 -4.00 -3.84
C SER A 247 3.74 -3.15 -3.08
N ARG A 248 4.89 -3.72 -2.70
CA ARG A 248 5.92 -3.04 -1.89
C ARG A 248 6.41 -1.70 -2.46
N PRO A 249 6.63 -1.53 -3.78
CA PRO A 249 6.96 -0.21 -4.34
C PRO A 249 5.87 0.84 -4.07
N ALA A 250 4.58 0.47 -4.11
CA ALA A 250 3.49 1.40 -3.81
C ALA A 250 3.43 1.77 -2.31
N ILE A 251 3.72 0.82 -1.40
CA ILE A 251 3.88 1.12 0.03
C ILE A 251 5.07 2.06 0.27
N ALA A 252 6.18 1.83 -0.44
CA ALA A 252 7.34 2.70 -0.37
C ALA A 252 7.02 4.11 -0.90
N ALA A 253 6.21 4.23 -1.96
CA ALA A 253 5.73 5.50 -2.48
C ALA A 253 4.79 6.22 -1.48
N GLN A 254 3.97 5.47 -0.72
CA GLN A 254 3.18 6.06 0.35
C GLN A 254 4.07 6.63 1.46
N ALA A 255 5.08 5.88 1.90
CA ALA A 255 6.05 6.35 2.90
C ALA A 255 6.81 7.59 2.41
N LEU A 256 7.24 7.59 1.14
CA LEU A 256 7.89 8.73 0.48
C LEU A 256 6.96 9.96 0.47
N GLY A 257 5.70 9.80 0.10
CA GLY A 257 4.73 10.89 0.09
C GLY A 257 4.49 11.47 1.49
N ILE A 258 4.36 10.62 2.52
CA ILE A 258 4.26 11.08 3.93
C ILE A 258 5.50 11.91 4.32
N ALA A 259 6.71 11.43 3.98
CA ALA A 259 7.96 12.13 4.26
C ALA A 259 8.03 13.50 3.57
N GLU A 260 7.65 13.57 2.30
CA GLU A 260 7.61 14.83 1.55
C GLU A 260 6.56 15.81 2.10
N GLY A 261 5.38 15.32 2.48
CA GLY A 261 4.34 16.16 3.09
C GLY A 261 4.81 16.76 4.41
N ALA A 262 5.50 15.98 5.24
CA ALA A 262 6.11 16.47 6.48
C ALA A 262 7.23 17.47 6.20
N PHE A 263 8.08 17.21 5.21
CA PHE A 263 9.14 18.13 4.80
C PHE A 263 8.61 19.45 4.25
N ASP A 264 7.56 19.43 3.42
CA ASP A 264 6.89 20.63 2.92
C ASP A 264 6.35 21.48 4.09
N ALA A 265 5.78 20.85 5.12
CA ALA A 265 5.31 21.55 6.32
C ALA A 265 6.46 22.21 7.11
N ILE A 266 7.61 21.53 7.24
CA ILE A 266 8.83 22.12 7.84
C ILE A 266 9.23 23.37 7.05
N ILE A 267 9.37 23.27 5.73
CA ILE A 267 9.79 24.37 4.86
C ILE A 267 8.85 25.57 4.96
N GLN A 268 7.56 25.33 5.07
CA GLN A 268 6.60 26.40 5.26
C GLN A 268 6.80 27.12 6.59
N PHE A 269 6.93 26.35 7.68
CA PHE A 269 7.04 26.88 9.03
C PHE A 269 8.34 27.68 9.27
N ILE A 270 9.48 27.18 8.83
CA ILE A 270 10.80 27.80 9.10
C ILE A 270 10.99 29.14 8.39
N LYS A 271 10.21 29.43 7.31
CA LYS A 271 10.26 30.73 6.62
C LYS A 271 9.60 31.83 7.42
N GLU A 272 8.64 31.49 8.26
CA GLU A 272 7.83 32.47 9.01
C GLU A 272 8.26 32.61 10.46
N ARG A 273 8.85 31.55 11.04
CA ARG A 273 9.22 31.50 12.45
C ARG A 273 10.57 32.15 12.72
N HIS A 274 10.60 33.06 13.71
CA HIS A 274 11.82 33.71 14.21
C HIS A 274 12.09 33.30 15.67
N THR A 275 13.35 33.07 16.00
CA THR A 275 13.84 32.85 17.38
C THR A 275 15.21 33.51 17.53
N PHE A 276 15.52 34.01 18.72
CA PHE A 276 16.80 34.69 19.01
C PHE A 276 17.12 35.88 18.07
N GLY A 277 16.08 36.50 17.48
CA GLY A 277 16.23 37.67 16.63
C GLY A 277 16.42 37.39 15.14
N GLU A 278 16.44 36.12 14.71
CA GLU A 278 16.63 35.69 13.32
C GLU A 278 15.63 34.59 12.90
N PRO A 279 15.39 34.38 11.59
CA PRO A 279 14.61 33.25 11.11
C PRO A 279 15.20 31.93 11.56
N ILE A 280 14.37 30.95 11.96
CA ILE A 280 14.91 29.64 12.38
C ILE A 280 15.56 28.90 11.20
N ALA A 281 15.25 29.26 9.96
CA ALA A 281 15.90 28.74 8.77
C ALA A 281 17.41 29.04 8.70
N ASP A 282 17.88 30.08 9.42
CA ASP A 282 19.30 30.49 9.43
C ASP A 282 20.12 29.74 10.48
N HIS A 283 19.45 28.97 11.39
CA HIS A 283 20.17 28.19 12.39
C HIS A 283 20.83 26.94 11.75
N PRO A 284 22.17 26.72 11.94
CA PRO A 284 22.88 25.60 11.33
C PRO A 284 22.28 24.21 11.67
N ALA A 285 21.73 24.04 12.87
CA ALA A 285 21.07 22.80 13.26
C ALA A 285 19.85 22.50 12.35
N ILE A 286 19.02 23.52 12.06
CA ILE A 286 17.86 23.38 11.17
C ILE A 286 18.31 23.09 9.72
N GLN A 287 19.36 23.77 9.26
CA GLN A 287 19.91 23.54 7.91
C GLN A 287 20.45 22.11 7.74
N THR A 288 21.11 21.54 8.75
CA THR A 288 21.54 20.13 8.75
C THR A 288 20.35 19.19 8.62
N ILE A 289 19.32 19.43 9.38
CA ILE A 289 18.04 18.70 9.36
C ILE A 289 17.43 18.68 7.97
N LEU A 290 17.35 19.84 7.34
CA LEU A 290 16.79 19.94 5.98
C LEU A 290 17.63 19.16 4.97
N ALA A 291 18.95 19.24 5.08
CA ALA A 291 19.86 18.52 4.19
C ALA A 291 19.70 17.00 4.34
N ASP A 292 19.69 16.48 5.58
CA ASP A 292 19.52 15.07 5.86
C ASP A 292 18.16 14.55 5.40
N SER A 293 17.08 15.31 5.65
CA SER A 293 15.74 14.97 5.19
C SER A 293 15.65 14.92 3.65
N ALA A 294 16.24 15.90 2.98
CA ALA A 294 16.29 15.95 1.52
C ALA A 294 17.03 14.73 0.93
N ILE A 295 18.17 14.34 1.52
CA ILE A 295 18.94 13.15 1.12
C ILE A 295 18.09 11.88 1.26
N LEU A 296 17.38 11.73 2.38
CA LEU A 296 16.54 10.56 2.64
C LEU A 296 15.35 10.49 1.65
N ILE A 297 14.72 11.62 1.34
CA ILE A 297 13.62 11.70 0.35
C ILE A 297 14.13 11.26 -1.02
N GLU A 298 15.24 11.83 -1.51
CA GLU A 298 15.78 11.50 -2.85
C GLU A 298 16.26 10.06 -2.94
N ALA A 299 16.90 9.53 -1.91
CA ALA A 299 17.31 8.13 -1.87
C ALA A 299 16.08 7.20 -1.88
N SER A 300 15.01 7.55 -1.14
CA SER A 300 13.74 6.81 -1.15
C SER A 300 13.13 6.81 -2.56
N ARG A 301 13.06 7.97 -3.20
CA ARG A 301 12.51 8.14 -4.55
C ARG A 301 13.24 7.28 -5.56
N GLY A 302 14.58 7.31 -5.54
CA GLY A 302 15.40 6.49 -6.42
C GLY A 302 15.11 5.00 -6.29
N LEU A 303 14.93 4.49 -5.06
CA LEU A 303 14.58 3.08 -4.81
C LEU A 303 13.15 2.74 -5.24
N VAL A 304 12.17 3.61 -4.93
CA VAL A 304 10.75 3.42 -5.29
C VAL A 304 10.59 3.27 -6.80
N TYR A 305 11.05 4.26 -7.56
CA TYR A 305 10.85 4.26 -9.00
C TYR A 305 11.69 3.20 -9.71
N ARG A 306 12.89 2.89 -9.21
CA ARG A 306 13.65 1.74 -9.71
C ARG A 306 12.87 0.44 -9.57
N ALA A 307 12.28 0.18 -8.42
CA ALA A 307 11.50 -1.04 -8.19
C ALA A 307 10.24 -1.08 -9.06
N ALA A 308 9.54 0.04 -9.22
CA ALA A 308 8.36 0.15 -10.07
C ALA A 308 8.67 -0.07 -11.56
N ILE A 309 9.75 0.53 -12.07
CA ILE A 309 10.20 0.36 -13.47
C ILE A 309 10.57 -1.09 -13.75
N LEU A 310 11.32 -1.75 -12.86
CA LEU A 310 11.67 -3.17 -13.01
C LEU A 310 10.43 -4.05 -13.08
N ASN A 311 9.40 -3.71 -12.30
CA ASN A 311 8.11 -4.41 -12.34
C ASN A 311 7.41 -4.22 -13.69
N ASP A 312 7.31 -2.98 -14.18
CA ASP A 312 6.68 -2.66 -15.48
C ASP A 312 7.41 -3.29 -16.66
N GLU A 313 8.73 -3.51 -16.53
CA GLU A 313 9.55 -4.24 -17.51
C GLU A 313 9.44 -5.77 -17.38
N GLY A 314 8.68 -6.30 -16.42
CA GLY A 314 8.56 -7.74 -16.16
C GLY A 314 9.83 -8.39 -15.60
N LYS A 315 10.76 -7.60 -15.07
CA LYS A 315 12.02 -8.05 -14.48
C LYS A 315 11.84 -8.42 -13.01
N ASN A 316 12.69 -9.31 -12.49
CA ASN A 316 12.72 -9.64 -11.07
C ASN A 316 13.08 -8.38 -10.26
N ASN A 317 12.16 -7.96 -9.38
CA ASN A 317 12.31 -6.79 -8.55
C ASN A 317 12.29 -7.09 -7.03
N THR A 318 12.21 -8.35 -6.61
CA THR A 318 12.08 -8.77 -5.20
C THR A 318 13.05 -8.04 -4.27
N LYS A 319 14.34 -8.00 -4.65
CA LYS A 319 15.37 -7.30 -3.88
C LYS A 319 15.11 -5.80 -3.78
N PHE A 320 14.81 -5.17 -4.92
CA PHE A 320 14.62 -3.71 -5.00
C PHE A 320 13.28 -3.27 -4.39
N ALA A 321 12.22 -4.06 -4.54
CA ALA A 321 10.94 -3.83 -3.88
C ALA A 321 11.09 -3.86 -2.35
N SER A 322 11.84 -4.85 -1.83
CA SER A 322 12.13 -4.94 -0.39
C SER A 322 13.04 -3.80 0.09
N MET A 323 14.06 -3.40 -0.68
CA MET A 323 14.92 -2.24 -0.37
C MET A 323 14.11 -0.95 -0.31
N ALA A 324 13.27 -0.69 -1.33
CA ALA A 324 12.43 0.49 -1.41
C ALA A 324 11.50 0.60 -0.18
N LYS A 325 10.77 -0.48 0.12
CA LYS A 325 9.82 -0.52 1.25
C LYS A 325 10.51 -0.33 2.60
N CYS A 326 11.63 -1.01 2.81
CA CYS A 326 12.39 -0.92 4.05
C CYS A 326 12.97 0.48 4.25
N PHE A 327 13.65 1.01 3.23
CA PHE A 327 14.33 2.30 3.32
C PHE A 327 13.33 3.46 3.43
N ALA A 328 12.32 3.52 2.56
CA ALA A 328 11.34 4.61 2.57
C ALA A 328 10.53 4.64 3.88
N GLY A 329 10.14 3.46 4.42
CA GLY A 329 9.45 3.40 5.71
C GLY A 329 10.30 3.87 6.88
N ASP A 330 11.61 3.55 6.90
CA ASP A 330 12.52 4.04 7.93
C ASP A 330 12.82 5.54 7.75
N ALA A 331 12.97 6.01 6.50
CA ALA A 331 13.17 7.42 6.19
C ALA A 331 11.94 8.27 6.58
N ALA A 332 10.73 7.81 6.28
CA ALA A 332 9.50 8.50 6.67
C ALA A 332 9.38 8.61 8.19
N MET A 333 9.64 7.52 8.92
CA MET A 333 9.67 7.57 10.39
C MET A 333 10.72 8.55 10.87
N LYS A 334 11.93 8.48 10.33
CA LYS A 334 13.00 9.40 10.72
C LYS A 334 12.58 10.85 10.47
N ILE A 335 12.08 11.21 9.30
CA ILE A 335 11.67 12.58 8.93
C ILE A 335 10.45 13.06 9.75
N THR A 336 9.59 12.19 10.23
CA THR A 336 8.43 12.56 11.04
C THR A 336 8.67 12.52 12.55
N THR A 337 9.78 11.93 13.04
CA THR A 337 10.03 11.69 14.48
C THR A 337 11.24 12.35 15.08
N ASP A 338 12.42 12.28 14.45
CA ASP A 338 13.69 12.57 15.15
C ASP A 338 13.90 14.05 15.48
N ALA A 339 14.91 14.36 16.30
CA ALA A 339 15.28 15.72 16.71
C ALA A 339 15.58 16.66 15.52
N ALA A 340 15.51 16.08 14.38
CA ALA A 340 15.61 16.64 13.07
C ALA A 340 14.22 16.91 12.45
N ASP A 341 13.13 16.70 13.11
CA ASP A 341 11.86 16.27 12.59
C ASP A 341 10.82 17.34 12.46
N ALA A 342 9.83 17.04 11.60
CA ALA A 342 8.70 17.90 11.42
C ALA A 342 8.08 18.30 12.76
N ILE A 343 7.86 17.34 13.67
CA ILE A 343 7.30 17.63 15.01
C ILE A 343 8.26 18.50 15.83
N GLN A 344 9.55 18.17 15.90
CA GLN A 344 10.50 18.90 16.72
C GLN A 344 10.82 20.29 16.15
N VAL A 345 10.95 20.44 14.83
CA VAL A 345 11.19 21.74 14.18
C VAL A 345 10.01 22.67 14.38
N LEU A 346 8.79 22.15 14.28
CA LEU A 346 7.59 22.92 14.59
C LEU A 346 7.43 23.16 16.10
N SER A 347 8.21 22.50 16.96
CA SER A 347 8.19 22.67 18.42
C SER A 347 6.79 22.43 19.00
N GLY A 348 6.30 23.30 19.89
CA GLY A 348 4.96 23.22 20.47
C GLY A 348 3.80 23.22 19.48
N TYR A 349 4.01 23.62 18.23
CA TYR A 349 3.01 23.52 17.18
C TYR A 349 2.97 22.11 16.54
N GLY A 350 4.11 21.38 16.54
CA GLY A 350 4.24 20.10 15.88
C GLY A 350 3.38 18.98 16.48
N PHE A 351 3.02 19.05 17.78
CA PHE A 351 2.14 18.05 18.40
C PHE A 351 0.65 18.42 18.39
N LEU A 352 0.30 19.59 17.86
CA LEU A 352 -1.10 20.04 17.78
C LEU A 352 -1.76 19.48 16.51
N LYS A 353 -3.02 19.05 16.61
CA LYS A 353 -3.81 18.53 15.48
C LYS A 353 -4.04 19.56 14.36
N ASP A 354 -3.95 20.86 14.67
CA ASP A 354 -4.03 21.95 13.69
C ASP A 354 -2.89 21.91 12.66
N PHE A 355 -1.80 21.17 12.99
CA PHE A 355 -0.65 20.96 12.12
C PHE A 355 -0.61 19.49 11.68
N GLN A 356 -0.60 19.25 10.39
CA GLN A 356 -0.70 17.90 9.82
C GLN A 356 0.46 16.94 10.18
N VAL A 357 1.58 17.44 10.71
CA VAL A 357 2.78 16.65 10.94
C VAL A 357 2.59 15.58 12.03
N GLU A 358 1.78 15.82 13.05
CA GLU A 358 1.48 14.81 14.08
C GLU A 358 0.74 13.61 13.48
N ARG A 359 -0.21 13.85 12.54
CA ARG A 359 -0.88 12.81 11.79
C ARG A 359 0.08 12.04 10.91
N MET A 360 0.96 12.74 10.19
CA MET A 360 1.97 12.14 9.34
C MET A 360 2.93 11.24 10.12
N PHE A 361 3.31 11.61 11.34
CA PHE A 361 4.08 10.77 12.24
C PHE A 361 3.35 9.45 12.57
N ARG A 362 2.07 9.52 12.92
CA ARG A 362 1.24 8.33 13.19
C ARG A 362 1.08 7.47 11.94
N ASP A 363 0.85 8.08 10.79
CA ASP A 363 0.69 7.41 9.50
C ASP A 363 1.98 6.73 9.03
N ALA A 364 3.14 7.37 9.21
CA ALA A 364 4.44 6.84 8.80
C ALA A 364 4.76 5.52 9.51
N LYS A 365 4.40 5.39 10.80
CA LYS A 365 4.69 4.18 11.57
C LYS A 365 4.11 2.92 10.94
N LEU A 366 2.93 3.00 10.34
CA LEU A 366 2.27 1.86 9.72
C LEU A 366 3.07 1.32 8.53
N THR A 367 3.74 2.20 7.78
CA THR A 367 4.55 1.80 6.62
C THR A 367 5.74 0.90 6.97
N GLN A 368 6.17 0.87 8.23
CA GLN A 368 7.17 -0.08 8.73
C GLN A 368 6.59 -1.45 9.08
N ILE A 369 5.26 -1.57 9.25
CA ILE A 369 4.58 -2.74 9.81
C ILE A 369 3.93 -3.60 8.74
N PHE A 370 3.00 -3.07 7.96
CA PHE A 370 2.24 -3.84 6.99
C PHE A 370 3.01 -4.18 5.71
N GLU A 371 2.48 -5.08 4.86
CA GLU A 371 3.10 -5.62 3.64
C GLU A 371 4.50 -6.25 3.89
N GLY A 372 4.61 -6.87 5.07
CA GLY A 372 5.84 -7.43 5.59
C GLY A 372 6.68 -6.38 6.33
N THR A 373 6.91 -6.63 7.62
CA THR A 373 7.65 -5.70 8.49
C THR A 373 9.03 -5.34 7.91
N ASN A 374 9.57 -4.18 8.28
CA ASN A 374 10.91 -3.78 7.82
C ASN A 374 12.00 -4.77 8.26
N GLN A 375 11.78 -5.55 9.34
CA GLN A 375 12.64 -6.67 9.74
C GLN A 375 12.59 -7.81 8.71
N ILE A 376 11.40 -8.18 8.25
CA ILE A 376 11.22 -9.19 7.19
C ILE A 376 11.84 -8.72 5.88
N GLN A 377 11.70 -7.43 5.51
CA GLN A 377 12.34 -6.90 4.31
C GLN A 377 13.87 -7.08 4.34
N ARG A 378 14.51 -6.84 5.49
CA ARG A 378 15.96 -7.06 5.65
C ARG A 378 16.36 -8.51 5.44
N LEU A 379 15.55 -9.48 5.91
CA LEU A 379 15.78 -10.90 5.67
C LEU A 379 15.63 -11.25 4.19
N VAL A 380 14.62 -10.71 3.51
CA VAL A 380 14.42 -10.91 2.06
C VAL A 380 15.61 -10.36 1.28
N ILE A 381 16.06 -9.14 1.58
CA ILE A 381 17.23 -8.51 0.92
C ILE A 381 18.47 -9.39 1.08
N ALA A 382 18.76 -9.81 2.32
CA ALA A 382 19.95 -10.64 2.61
C ALA A 382 19.90 -11.97 1.85
N ARG A 383 18.74 -12.64 1.83
CA ARG A 383 18.55 -13.90 1.08
C ARG A 383 18.77 -13.72 -0.42
N GLN A 384 18.29 -12.62 -1.01
CA GLN A 384 18.49 -12.34 -2.43
C GLN A 384 19.97 -12.10 -2.77
N ILE A 385 20.69 -11.32 -1.93
CA ILE A 385 22.13 -11.07 -2.11
C ILE A 385 22.93 -12.39 -2.05
N LEU A 386 22.64 -13.25 -1.06
CA LEU A 386 23.32 -14.55 -0.91
C LEU A 386 23.01 -15.46 -2.11
N LYS A 387 21.77 -15.50 -2.59
CA LYS A 387 21.39 -16.27 -3.78
C LYS A 387 22.14 -15.80 -5.04
N GLU A 388 22.24 -14.50 -5.23
CA GLU A 388 22.99 -13.92 -6.34
C GLU A 388 24.48 -14.28 -6.27
N SER A 389 25.12 -14.16 -5.09
CA SER A 389 26.53 -14.49 -4.90
C SER A 389 26.87 -15.95 -5.20
N MET A 390 25.96 -16.88 -4.84
CA MET A 390 26.13 -18.31 -5.14
C MET A 390 25.95 -18.66 -6.62
N SER A 391 25.23 -17.83 -7.38
CA SER A 391 25.04 -18.03 -8.83
C SER A 391 26.23 -17.55 -9.66
N PHE A 392 27.07 -16.65 -9.14
CA PHE A 392 28.32 -16.20 -9.79
C PHE A 392 29.46 -17.22 -9.71
N ASN A 393 29.35 -18.24 -8.81
CA ASN A 393 30.35 -19.27 -8.60
C ASN A 393 30.04 -20.59 -9.36
N LYS A 394 29.04 -20.59 -10.22
CA LYS A 394 28.70 -21.67 -11.15
C LYS A 394 28.90 -21.19 -12.60
#